data_6ccf9e059cbb73744f1ed23d0f3c3833
#
_entry.id   6ccf9e059cbb73744f1ed23d0f3c3833
#
_cell.length_a   1.000
_cell.length_b   1.000
_cell.length_c   1.000
_cell.angle_alpha   90.00
_cell.angle_beta   90.00
_cell.angle_gamma   90.00
#
_symmetry.space_group_name_H-M   'P 1'
#
loop_
_entity.id
_entity.type
_entity.pdbx_description
1 polymer ?
#
loop_
_entity_poly.entity_id
_entity_poly.type
_entity_poly.pdbx_seq_one_letter_code
_entity_poly.pdbx_strand_id
1 'polypeptide(L)'
;MRSPLTLPFQPPTWAKSLLAPTHGRLALARLPTPVVPWACPALSELGVEWWIKRDDCSGIEMSGNKARKLEFLMAEALAGGHDCVVTIGGALRRDGQPPIHHGCTNS
;
A
#
# COMPACT_ATOMS: atom_id res chain seq x y z
N MET A 1 18.98 11.17 -10.70
CA MET A 1 17.98 12.24 -10.69
C MET A 1 16.73 11.74 -9.99
N ARG A 2 16.29 12.39 -8.96
CA ARG A 2 15.04 11.98 -8.29
C ARG A 2 13.86 12.42 -9.14
N SER A 3 12.95 11.52 -9.41
CA SER A 3 11.69 11.89 -10.05
C SER A 3 10.92 12.88 -9.17
N PRO A 4 10.29 13.93 -9.71
CA PRO A 4 9.48 14.87 -8.92
C PRO A 4 8.30 14.20 -8.20
N LEU A 5 7.98 12.97 -8.58
CA LEU A 5 6.90 12.17 -7.97
C LEU A 5 7.35 11.38 -6.73
N THR A 6 8.65 11.29 -6.47
CA THR A 6 9.16 10.54 -5.31
C THR A 6 9.34 11.44 -4.11
N LEU A 7 8.80 10.99 -2.97
CA LEU A 7 8.96 11.64 -1.67
C LEU A 7 10.08 10.96 -0.87
N PRO A 8 10.87 11.71 -0.09
CA PRO A 8 11.84 11.10 0.80
C PRO A 8 11.10 10.29 1.88
N PHE A 9 11.69 9.18 2.27
CA PHE A 9 11.20 8.37 3.37
C PHE A 9 12.23 8.37 4.51
N GLN A 10 11.76 8.72 5.70
CA GLN A 10 12.55 8.60 6.91
C GLN A 10 11.94 7.50 7.78
N PRO A 11 12.68 6.44 8.08
CA PRO A 11 12.19 5.41 9.00
C PRO A 11 12.00 6.01 10.40
N PRO A 12 11.02 5.52 11.15
CA PRO A 12 10.84 5.95 12.53
C PRO A 12 12.06 5.58 13.38
N THR A 13 12.23 6.27 14.49
CA THR A 13 13.44 6.13 15.35
C THR A 13 13.68 4.71 15.83
N TRP A 14 12.61 3.95 16.08
CA TRP A 14 12.70 2.55 16.51
C TRP A 14 13.13 1.59 15.39
N ALA A 15 13.07 2.01 14.13
CA ALA A 15 13.42 1.21 12.96
C ALA A 15 14.76 1.61 12.33
N LYS A 16 15.59 2.38 13.03
CA LYS A 16 16.89 2.87 12.51
C LYS A 16 17.87 1.76 12.15
N SER A 17 17.73 0.59 12.75
CA SER A 17 18.55 -0.59 12.43
C SER A 17 18.15 -1.31 11.15
N LEU A 18 17.00 -0.98 10.58
CA LEU A 18 16.51 -1.56 9.33
C LEU A 18 17.08 -0.79 8.14
N LEU A 19 17.30 -1.50 7.04
CA LEU A 19 17.67 -0.88 5.77
C LEU A 19 16.54 0.06 5.31
N ALA A 20 16.87 1.34 5.18
CA ALA A 20 15.92 2.30 4.66
C ALA A 20 15.81 2.18 3.13
N PRO A 21 14.61 2.40 2.55
CA PRO A 21 14.44 2.45 1.11
C PRO A 21 15.28 3.59 0.51
N THR A 22 16.17 3.27 -0.42
CA THR A 22 17.12 4.24 -1.00
C THR A 22 16.47 5.24 -1.94
N HIS A 23 15.36 4.86 -2.57
CA HIS A 23 14.68 5.66 -3.59
C HIS A 23 13.46 6.42 -3.07
N GLY A 24 13.22 6.37 -1.74
CA GLY A 24 12.05 6.99 -1.14
C GLY A 24 10.76 6.24 -1.46
N ARG A 25 9.68 6.96 -1.63
CA ARG A 25 8.36 6.39 -1.95
C ARG A 25 7.60 7.29 -2.93
N LEU A 26 6.72 6.70 -3.73
CA LEU A 26 5.72 7.42 -4.50
C LEU A 26 4.51 7.76 -3.61
N ALA A 27 3.90 8.91 -3.83
CA ALA A 27 2.67 9.30 -3.14
C ALA A 27 1.45 8.67 -3.85
N LEU A 28 1.24 7.37 -3.68
CA LEU A 28 0.11 6.64 -4.25
C LEU A 28 -1.07 6.56 -3.28
N ALA A 29 -0.79 6.40 -2.00
CA ALA A 29 -1.80 6.24 -0.97
C ALA A 29 -2.10 7.54 -0.24
N ARG A 30 -3.34 7.68 0.21
CA ARG A 30 -3.76 8.76 1.10
C ARG A 30 -3.39 8.39 2.53
N LEU A 31 -2.31 8.95 3.02
CA LEU A 31 -1.76 8.68 4.35
C LEU A 31 -1.66 9.96 5.19
N PRO A 32 -1.77 9.85 6.50
CA PRO A 32 -2.05 8.65 7.30
C PRO A 32 -3.51 8.22 7.24
N THR A 33 -3.77 6.92 7.40
CA THR A 33 -5.13 6.40 7.58
C THR A 33 -5.55 6.45 9.05
N PRO A 34 -6.85 6.65 9.35
CA PRO A 34 -7.30 6.72 10.74
C PRO A 34 -7.16 5.39 11.48
N VAL A 35 -7.02 5.49 12.80
CA VAL A 35 -7.21 4.38 13.73
C VAL A 35 -8.45 4.72 14.54
N VAL A 36 -9.43 3.85 14.51
CA VAL A 36 -10.72 4.09 15.18
C VAL A 36 -11.07 2.92 16.11
N PRO A 37 -11.73 3.18 17.25
CA PRO A 37 -12.23 2.10 18.09
C PRO A 37 -13.30 1.31 17.34
N TRP A 38 -13.30 0.01 17.53
CA TRP A 38 -14.33 -0.86 16.99
C TRP A 38 -15.23 -1.37 18.13
N ALA A 39 -16.46 -0.91 18.13
CA ALA A 39 -17.46 -1.37 19.09
C ALA A 39 -17.93 -2.78 18.71
N CYS A 40 -17.43 -3.76 19.42
CA CYS A 40 -17.90 -5.14 19.34
C CYS A 40 -18.41 -5.56 20.75
N PRO A 41 -19.74 -5.64 20.98
CA PRO A 41 -20.30 -5.91 22.30
C PRO A 41 -19.75 -7.18 22.93
N ALA A 42 -19.63 -8.27 22.18
CA ALA A 42 -19.10 -9.55 22.67
C ALA A 42 -17.66 -9.46 23.19
N LEU A 43 -16.84 -8.56 22.66
CA LEU A 43 -15.46 -8.37 23.09
C LEU A 43 -15.35 -7.38 24.23
N SER A 44 -16.24 -6.40 24.28
CA SER A 44 -16.34 -5.46 25.40
C SER A 44 -16.69 -6.16 26.71
N GLU A 45 -17.55 -7.17 26.67
CA GLU A 45 -17.89 -8.02 27.84
C GLU A 45 -16.68 -8.79 28.38
N LEU A 46 -15.68 -9.06 27.52
CA LEU A 46 -14.42 -9.69 27.89
C LEU A 46 -13.35 -8.70 28.35
N GLY A 47 -13.68 -7.41 28.42
CA GLY A 47 -12.72 -6.35 28.80
C GLY A 47 -11.65 -6.10 27.73
N VAL A 48 -11.91 -6.45 26.48
CA VAL A 48 -10.96 -6.26 25.37
C VAL A 48 -11.36 -5.03 24.55
N GLU A 49 -10.44 -4.09 24.43
CA GLU A 49 -10.57 -2.95 23.54
C GLU A 49 -10.01 -3.29 22.14
N TRP A 50 -10.82 -3.05 21.13
CA TRP A 50 -10.45 -3.27 19.74
C TRP A 50 -10.34 -1.96 18.97
N TRP A 51 -9.33 -1.89 18.13
CA TRP A 51 -9.07 -0.75 17.28
C TRP A 51 -8.83 -1.21 15.84
N ILE A 52 -9.37 -0.48 14.89
CA ILE A 52 -9.19 -0.75 13.46
C ILE A 52 -8.29 0.32 12.85
N LYS A 53 -7.21 -0.11 12.20
CA LYS A 53 -6.45 0.70 11.26
C LYS A 53 -7.18 0.69 9.92
N ARG A 54 -7.74 1.83 9.53
CA ARG A 54 -8.59 1.96 8.34
C ARG A 54 -7.76 2.04 7.05
N ASP A 55 -7.12 0.94 6.68
CA ASP A 55 -6.36 0.88 5.42
C ASP A 55 -7.25 0.79 4.17
N ASP A 56 -8.54 0.55 4.34
CA ASP A 56 -9.57 0.75 3.31
C ASP A 56 -9.70 2.23 2.89
N CYS A 57 -9.30 3.18 3.75
CA CYS A 57 -9.31 4.62 3.48
C CYS A 57 -8.05 5.12 2.76
N SER A 58 -7.13 4.25 2.38
CA SER A 58 -5.85 4.64 1.75
C SER A 58 -5.99 5.07 0.28
N GLY A 59 -7.16 4.93 -0.31
CA GLY A 59 -7.44 5.35 -1.70
C GLY A 59 -8.72 4.71 -2.21
N ILE A 60 -9.15 5.09 -3.43
CA ILE A 60 -10.35 4.54 -4.07
C ILE A 60 -9.99 3.33 -4.92
N GLU A 61 -9.01 3.47 -5.82
CA GLU A 61 -8.59 2.40 -6.75
C GLU A 61 -7.43 1.58 -6.20
N MET A 62 -6.54 2.21 -5.46
CA MET A 62 -5.37 1.59 -4.83
C MET A 62 -5.51 1.63 -3.31
N SER A 63 -6.58 1.06 -2.81
CA SER A 63 -6.83 0.99 -1.37
C SER A 63 -6.28 -0.29 -0.74
N GLY A 64 -6.20 -0.28 0.59
CA GLY A 64 -5.72 -1.40 1.38
C GLY A 64 -4.22 -1.35 1.68
N ASN A 65 -3.75 -2.37 2.39
CA ASN A 65 -2.37 -2.44 2.87
C ASN A 65 -1.33 -2.54 1.75
N LYS A 66 -1.74 -3.01 0.58
CA LYS A 66 -0.85 -3.19 -0.58
C LYS A 66 -0.37 -1.86 -1.15
N ALA A 67 -1.19 -0.82 -1.12
CA ALA A 67 -0.82 0.50 -1.59
C ALA A 67 0.45 1.02 -0.90
N ARG A 68 0.60 0.79 0.41
CA ARG A 68 1.80 1.17 1.17
C ARG A 68 3.08 0.49 0.66
N LYS A 69 3.00 -0.77 0.25
CA LYS A 69 4.14 -1.52 -0.30
C LYS A 69 4.46 -1.07 -1.72
N LEU A 70 3.42 -0.83 -2.52
CA LEU A 70 3.56 -0.39 -3.89
C LEU A 70 4.25 0.98 -3.99
N GLU A 71 4.05 1.88 -3.04
CA GLU A 71 4.74 3.17 -3.00
C GLU A 71 6.27 3.03 -3.09
N PHE A 72 6.84 2.04 -2.40
CA PHE A 72 8.28 1.78 -2.42
C PHE A 72 8.73 1.04 -3.67
N LEU A 73 8.00 -0.01 -4.06
CA LEU A 73 8.32 -0.79 -5.26
C LEU A 73 8.27 0.05 -6.54
N MET A 74 7.28 0.92 -6.64
CA MET A 74 7.16 1.82 -7.78
C MET A 74 8.22 2.91 -7.79
N ALA A 75 8.63 3.40 -6.61
CA ALA A 75 9.75 4.34 -6.53
C ALA A 75 11.06 3.69 -6.99
N GLU A 76 11.29 2.44 -6.63
CA GLU A 76 12.46 1.66 -7.08
C GLU A 76 12.41 1.39 -8.59
N ALA A 77 11.25 0.99 -9.12
CA ALA A 77 11.06 0.77 -10.55
C ALA A 77 11.36 2.04 -11.37
N LEU A 78 10.86 3.19 -10.93
CA LEU A 78 11.15 4.47 -11.59
C LEU A 78 12.64 4.83 -11.53
N ALA A 79 13.29 4.61 -10.39
CA ALA A 79 14.72 4.86 -10.24
C ALA A 79 15.56 3.95 -11.14
N GLY A 80 15.10 2.72 -11.38
CA GLY A 80 15.70 1.76 -12.31
C GLY A 80 15.42 2.04 -13.78
N GLY A 81 14.62 3.08 -14.10
CA GLY A 81 14.29 3.44 -15.49
C GLY A 81 13.31 2.47 -16.15
N HIS A 82 12.56 1.70 -15.38
CA HIS A 82 11.53 0.80 -15.90
C HIS A 82 10.30 1.60 -16.33
N ASP A 83 9.77 1.29 -17.49
CA ASP A 83 8.56 1.87 -18.09
C ASP A 83 7.31 0.99 -17.91
N CYS A 84 7.50 -0.25 -17.50
CA CYS A 84 6.42 -1.20 -17.29
C CYS A 84 6.62 -2.02 -16.01
N VAL A 85 5.52 -2.30 -15.32
CA VAL A 85 5.49 -3.17 -14.15
C VAL A 85 4.45 -4.27 -14.38
N VAL A 86 4.90 -5.52 -14.25
CA VAL A 86 4.02 -6.69 -14.37
C VAL A 86 3.77 -7.26 -12.98
N THR A 87 2.51 -7.48 -12.64
CA THR A 87 2.13 -8.09 -11.37
C THR A 87 1.21 -9.28 -11.62
N ILE A 88 1.33 -10.30 -10.78
CA ILE A 88 0.43 -11.44 -10.75
C ILE A 88 -0.32 -11.38 -9.43
N GLY A 89 -1.64 -11.29 -9.51
CA GLY A 89 -2.52 -11.31 -8.35
C GLY A 89 -3.60 -12.37 -8.50
N GLY A 90 -3.77 -13.22 -7.49
CA GLY A 90 -4.96 -14.05 -7.37
C GLY A 90 -6.15 -13.18 -6.96
N ALA A 91 -7.04 -12.84 -7.88
CA ALA A 91 -8.31 -12.26 -7.55
C ALA A 91 -9.31 -13.41 -7.34
N LEU A 92 -9.71 -13.65 -6.11
CA LEU A 92 -10.94 -14.38 -5.82
C LEU A 92 -12.12 -13.47 -6.17
N ARG A 93 -12.56 -13.54 -7.41
CA ARG A 93 -13.85 -12.96 -7.78
C ARG A 93 -14.96 -13.86 -7.24
N ARG A 94 -15.92 -13.25 -6.56
CA ARG A 94 -17.15 -13.95 -6.09
C ARG A 94 -17.98 -14.57 -7.21
N ASP A 95 -17.74 -14.18 -8.45
CA ASP A 95 -18.48 -14.57 -9.66
C ASP A 95 -17.81 -15.70 -10.48
N GLY A 96 -16.68 -16.25 -10.01
CA GLY A 96 -15.98 -17.34 -10.70
C GLY A 96 -15.35 -16.97 -12.04
N GLN A 97 -15.29 -15.70 -12.39
CA GLN A 97 -14.68 -15.23 -13.63
C GLN A 97 -13.15 -15.14 -13.52
N PRO A 98 -12.40 -15.44 -14.59
CA PRO A 98 -10.95 -15.30 -14.59
C PRO A 98 -10.52 -13.85 -14.44
N PRO A 99 -9.32 -13.58 -13.86
CA PRO A 99 -8.81 -12.24 -13.69
C PRO A 99 -8.62 -11.55 -15.05
N ILE A 100 -8.99 -10.28 -15.11
CA ILE A 100 -8.74 -9.45 -16.29
C ILE A 100 -7.25 -9.12 -16.30
N HIS A 101 -6.53 -9.61 -17.29
CA HIS A 101 -5.15 -9.22 -17.53
C HIS A 101 -5.14 -7.88 -18.27
N HIS A 102 -4.76 -6.82 -17.58
CA HIS A 102 -4.41 -5.57 -18.24
C HIS A 102 -2.99 -5.70 -18.77
N GLY A 103 -2.85 -6.04 -20.03
CA GLY A 103 -1.58 -6.02 -20.74
C GLY A 103 -1.18 -4.58 -21.07
N CYS A 104 0.11 -4.25 -20.94
CA CYS A 104 0.66 -3.04 -21.54
C CYS A 104 0.51 -3.14 -23.07
N THR A 105 -0.29 -2.27 -23.67
CA THR A 105 -0.30 -2.11 -25.13
C THR A 105 0.84 -1.18 -25.50
N ASN A 106 1.85 -1.73 -26.17
CA ASN A 106 2.88 -0.91 -26.83
C ASN A 106 2.19 -0.07 -27.92
N SER A 107 2.30 1.23 -27.78
CA SER A 107 2.04 2.22 -28.86
C SER A 107 3.37 2.75 -29.32
#